data_d17d608d693072bbcc7eda400b1941d2
#
_entry.id   d17d608d693072bbcc7eda400b1941d2
#
_cell.length_a   1.000
_cell.length_b   1.000
_cell.length_c   1.000
_cell.angle_alpha   90.00
_cell.angle_beta   90.00
_cell.angle_gamma   90.00
#
_symmetry.space_group_name_H-M   'P 1'
#
loop_
_entity.id
_entity.type
_entity.pdbx_description
1 polymer ?
#
loop_
_entity_poly.entity_id
_entity_poly.type
_entity_poly.pdbx_seq_one_letter_code
_entity_poly.pdbx_strand_id
1 'polypeptide(L)'
;HHRSSAASDVYKRQQLHRSFRKPLILLTPKSLLRHKLCISDKSDFTEGSSFHRVLWDDAERGSSKTKLLTDKKIKRVVMCSGKVYYDLLEERDRRGISDIYILRFEQFYPFPAISAVKELERFKNAEMVWCQEEPKNQGGWSFMEPNLEWVLSRINAAASRPRYIGRASSASPATGLASTHKNQQEALINE
;
A
#
# COMPACT_ATOMS: atom_id res chain seq x y z
N HIS A 1 16.24 7.53 -0.69
CA HIS A 1 15.62 6.74 0.39
C HIS A 1 14.17 6.42 0.05
N HIS A 2 13.85 5.15 0.03
CA HIS A 2 12.51 4.66 -0.25
C HIS A 2 11.56 4.95 0.92
N ARG A 3 10.32 5.33 0.65
CA ARG A 3 9.26 5.44 1.67
C ARG A 3 9.03 4.10 2.40
N SER A 4 9.23 2.96 1.74
CA SER A 4 9.23 1.63 2.36
C SER A 4 10.43 1.39 3.30
N SER A 5 11.48 2.21 3.23
CA SER A 5 12.61 2.12 4.16
C SER A 5 12.35 2.76 5.52
N ALA A 6 11.23 3.47 5.70
CA ALA A 6 10.89 4.06 6.99
C ALA A 6 10.69 3.00 8.09
N ALA A 7 10.07 1.86 7.79
CA ALA A 7 10.01 0.73 8.71
C ALA A 7 11.41 0.20 9.05
N SER A 8 12.28 0.09 8.04
CA SER A 8 13.68 -0.31 8.23
C SER A 8 14.45 0.70 9.09
N ASP A 9 14.16 1.99 8.94
CA ASP A 9 14.80 3.04 9.73
C ASP A 9 14.37 2.98 11.20
N VAL A 10 13.11 2.67 11.47
CA VAL A 10 12.63 2.42 12.84
C VAL A 10 13.41 1.29 13.51
N TYR A 11 13.60 0.15 12.84
CA TYR A 11 14.40 -0.96 13.39
C TYR A 11 15.87 -0.59 13.57
N LYS A 12 16.46 0.17 12.66
CA LYS A 12 17.84 0.69 12.82
C LYS A 12 17.94 1.59 14.04
N ARG A 13 17.02 2.53 14.23
CA ARG A 13 17.00 3.43 15.39
C ARG A 13 16.79 2.66 16.69
N GLN A 14 15.90 1.69 16.72
CA GLN A 14 15.72 0.82 17.88
C GLN A 14 17.00 0.09 18.26
N GLN A 15 17.78 -0.38 17.28
CA GLN A 15 19.09 -1.01 17.53
C GLN A 15 20.10 -0.03 18.17
N LEU A 16 20.08 1.23 17.79
CA LEU A 16 20.97 2.25 18.36
C LEU A 16 20.72 2.49 19.87
N HIS A 17 19.49 2.34 20.31
CA HIS A 17 19.09 2.54 21.71
C HIS A 17 19.28 1.31 22.61
N ARG A 18 19.69 0.17 22.04
CA ARG A 18 19.90 -1.06 22.81
C ARG A 18 21.36 -1.20 23.22
N SER A 19 21.60 -1.85 24.36
CA SER A 19 22.95 -2.14 24.88
C SER A 19 23.70 -3.22 24.10
N PHE A 20 23.03 -3.90 23.19
CA PHE A 20 23.61 -4.95 22.32
C PHE A 20 23.51 -4.58 20.84
N ARG A 21 24.35 -5.19 20.02
CA ARG A 21 24.31 -5.11 18.56
C ARG A 21 24.03 -6.49 17.97
N LYS A 22 23.07 -6.52 17.05
CA LYS A 22 22.75 -7.72 16.25
C LYS A 22 22.68 -7.36 14.77
N PRO A 23 23.02 -8.26 13.86
CA PRO A 23 22.82 -8.02 12.42
C PRO A 23 21.33 -7.75 12.15
N LEU A 24 21.05 -6.71 11.36
CA LEU A 24 19.72 -6.42 10.85
C LEU A 24 19.71 -6.74 9.36
N ILE A 25 18.97 -7.78 9.00
CA ILE A 25 18.82 -8.21 7.61
C ILE A 25 17.50 -7.67 7.07
N LEU A 26 17.58 -6.87 5.98
CA LEU A 26 16.44 -6.27 5.32
C LEU A 26 16.30 -6.85 3.92
N LEU A 27 15.16 -7.51 3.68
CA LEU A 27 14.78 -7.97 2.35
C LEU A 27 13.95 -6.88 1.67
N THR A 28 14.45 -6.35 0.56
CA THR A 28 13.79 -5.26 -0.18
C THR A 28 13.66 -5.62 -1.66
N PRO A 29 12.60 -5.15 -2.36
CA PRO A 29 12.49 -5.33 -3.80
C PRO A 29 13.63 -4.62 -4.53
N LYS A 30 14.50 -5.39 -5.20
CA LYS A 30 15.64 -4.83 -5.93
C LYS A 30 15.23 -3.85 -7.03
N SER A 31 14.08 -4.09 -7.66
CA SER A 31 13.51 -3.23 -8.70
C SER A 31 13.22 -1.80 -8.24
N LEU A 32 12.93 -1.59 -6.94
CA LEU A 32 12.62 -0.27 -6.39
C LEU A 32 13.86 0.60 -6.16
N LEU A 33 15.07 0.04 -6.13
CA LEU A 33 16.30 0.79 -5.86
C LEU A 33 16.56 1.94 -6.84
N ARG A 34 16.06 1.81 -8.07
CA ARG A 34 16.19 2.83 -9.14
C ARG A 34 14.86 3.11 -9.82
N HIS A 35 13.75 2.84 -9.15
CA HIS A 35 12.43 3.05 -9.74
C HIS A 35 12.11 4.55 -9.79
N LYS A 36 11.70 5.04 -10.98
CA LYS A 36 11.49 6.47 -11.22
C LYS A 36 10.39 7.09 -10.35
N LEU A 37 9.37 6.32 -9.99
CA LEU A 37 8.26 6.77 -9.15
C LEU A 37 8.53 6.58 -7.65
N CYS A 38 9.55 5.78 -7.27
CA CYS A 38 9.90 5.53 -5.87
C CYS A 38 10.84 6.64 -5.37
N ILE A 39 10.36 7.87 -5.39
CA ILE A 39 11.05 9.07 -4.95
C ILE A 39 10.32 9.73 -3.77
N SER A 40 11.01 10.56 -3.03
CA SER A 40 10.45 11.37 -1.94
C SER A 40 10.98 12.79 -2.03
N ASP A 41 10.19 13.76 -1.59
CA ASP A 41 10.63 15.13 -1.51
C ASP A 41 11.62 15.32 -0.36
N LYS A 42 12.50 16.32 -0.49
CA LYS A 42 13.46 16.65 0.58
C LYS A 42 12.74 17.04 1.87
N SER A 43 11.59 17.67 1.78
CA SER A 43 10.74 18.04 2.92
C SER A 43 10.29 16.85 3.76
N ASP A 44 10.18 15.65 3.17
CA ASP A 44 9.85 14.42 3.89
C ASP A 44 10.95 14.00 4.90
N PHE A 45 12.13 14.63 4.86
CA PHE A 45 13.31 14.34 5.70
C PHE A 45 13.76 15.52 6.56
N THR A 46 13.00 16.62 6.55
CA THR A 46 13.34 17.81 7.33
C THR A 46 12.63 17.84 8.68
N GLU A 47 13.01 18.80 9.51
CA GLU A 47 12.38 19.04 10.79
C GLU A 47 10.87 19.26 10.65
N GLY A 48 10.08 18.66 11.54
CA GLY A 48 8.61 18.65 11.46
C GLY A 48 8.01 17.51 10.64
N SER A 49 8.82 16.72 9.90
CA SER A 49 8.34 15.50 9.25
C SER A 49 8.18 14.36 10.26
N SER A 50 7.29 13.42 9.96
CA SER A 50 7.05 12.23 10.78
C SER A 50 6.81 10.99 9.93
N PHE A 51 6.93 9.81 10.54
CA PHE A 51 6.58 8.56 9.88
C PHE A 51 5.07 8.46 9.66
N HIS A 52 4.67 8.37 8.38
CA HIS A 52 3.29 8.15 7.99
C HIS A 52 3.00 6.65 7.89
N ARG A 53 2.13 6.16 8.77
CA ARG A 53 1.73 4.74 8.83
C ARG A 53 0.87 4.33 7.65
N VAL A 54 0.11 5.28 7.13
CA VAL A 54 -0.71 5.17 5.92
C VAL A 54 -0.31 6.32 5.02
N LEU A 55 -0.01 6.04 3.76
CA LEU A 55 0.35 7.03 2.76
C LEU A 55 -0.80 7.20 1.77
N TRP A 56 -1.17 8.43 1.56
CA TRP A 56 -2.19 8.79 0.59
C TRP A 56 -1.65 8.77 -0.84
N ASP A 57 -2.55 8.90 -1.78
CA ASP A 57 -2.27 8.81 -3.20
C ASP A 57 -1.28 9.89 -3.66
N ASP A 58 -0.32 9.52 -4.49
CA ASP A 58 0.66 10.47 -5.04
C ASP A 58 0.01 11.53 -5.96
N ALA A 59 -1.20 11.29 -6.46
CA ALA A 59 -1.95 12.29 -7.21
C ALA A 59 -2.37 13.51 -6.35
N GLU A 60 -2.55 13.34 -5.05
CA GLU A 60 -2.80 14.45 -4.12
C GLU A 60 -1.56 15.35 -3.95
N ARG A 61 -0.37 14.78 -4.14
CA ARG A 61 0.89 15.52 -4.08
C ARG A 61 1.31 16.11 -5.43
N GLY A 62 0.52 15.89 -6.48
CA GLY A 62 0.85 16.31 -7.84
C GLY A 62 1.98 15.51 -8.48
N SER A 63 2.35 14.35 -7.90
CA SER A 63 3.41 13.46 -8.43
C SER A 63 2.90 12.43 -9.43
N SER A 64 1.57 12.31 -9.61
CA SER A 64 0.93 11.46 -10.61
C SER A 64 0.53 12.30 -11.83
N LYS A 65 0.48 11.66 -13.00
CA LYS A 65 -0.02 12.27 -14.24
C LYS A 65 -1.55 12.41 -14.23
N THR A 66 -2.23 11.52 -13.53
CA THR A 66 -3.69 11.52 -13.45
C THR A 66 -4.15 12.49 -12.36
N LYS A 67 -5.09 13.36 -12.70
CA LYS A 67 -5.79 14.20 -11.74
C LYS A 67 -7.02 13.44 -11.24
N LEU A 68 -7.08 13.17 -9.95
CA LEU A 68 -8.22 12.50 -9.33
C LEU A 68 -9.47 13.39 -9.31
N LEU A 69 -10.62 12.75 -9.35
CA LEU A 69 -11.90 13.37 -9.04
C LEU A 69 -11.96 13.74 -7.55
N THR A 70 -12.97 14.54 -7.18
CA THR A 70 -13.24 14.86 -5.77
C THR A 70 -13.59 13.59 -4.98
N ASP A 71 -13.33 13.57 -3.70
CA ASP A 71 -13.52 12.41 -2.80
C ASP A 71 -14.91 11.76 -2.96
N LYS A 72 -15.95 12.56 -3.08
CA LYS A 72 -17.34 12.09 -3.28
C LYS A 72 -17.58 11.36 -4.60
N LYS A 73 -16.72 11.56 -5.59
CA LYS A 73 -16.80 10.95 -6.93
C LYS A 73 -15.84 9.79 -7.11
N ILE A 74 -15.00 9.50 -6.12
CA ILE A 74 -14.17 8.30 -6.10
C ILE A 74 -15.09 7.10 -5.96
N LYS A 75 -14.97 6.16 -6.90
CA LYS A 75 -15.78 4.93 -6.94
C LYS A 75 -15.11 3.76 -6.24
N ARG A 76 -13.78 3.74 -6.22
CA ARG A 76 -13.01 2.64 -5.65
C ARG A 76 -11.79 3.17 -4.89
N VAL A 77 -11.54 2.61 -3.71
CA VAL A 77 -10.31 2.78 -2.97
C VAL A 77 -9.54 1.46 -2.96
N VAL A 78 -8.36 1.46 -3.57
CA VAL A 78 -7.47 0.31 -3.58
C VAL A 78 -6.43 0.48 -2.48
N MET A 79 -6.56 -0.32 -1.44
CA MET A 79 -5.62 -0.39 -0.34
C MET A 79 -4.56 -1.44 -0.65
N CYS A 80 -3.29 -1.10 -0.50
CA CYS A 80 -2.18 -2.01 -0.79
C CYS A 80 -0.98 -1.73 0.12
N SER A 81 0.07 -2.52 -0.04
CA SER A 81 1.37 -2.30 0.63
C SER A 81 2.51 -2.71 -0.28
N GLY A 82 3.64 -2.01 -0.14
CA GLY A 82 4.87 -2.38 -0.83
C GLY A 82 4.88 -2.05 -2.33
N LYS A 83 5.56 -2.90 -3.10
CA LYS A 83 5.91 -2.63 -4.51
C LYS A 83 4.70 -2.54 -5.44
N VAL A 84 3.65 -3.29 -5.20
CA VAL A 84 2.44 -3.33 -6.05
C VAL A 84 1.81 -1.94 -6.21
N TYR A 85 2.03 -1.04 -5.26
CA TYR A 85 1.59 0.34 -5.35
C TYR A 85 2.04 1.02 -6.66
N TYR A 86 3.30 0.82 -7.04
CA TYR A 86 3.86 1.47 -8.23
C TYR A 86 3.31 0.87 -9.51
N ASP A 87 3.08 -0.43 -9.55
CA ASP A 87 2.46 -1.11 -10.69
C ASP A 87 1.02 -0.60 -10.90
N LEU A 88 0.26 -0.46 -9.80
CA LEU A 88 -1.10 0.12 -9.82
C LEU A 88 -1.10 1.58 -10.26
N LEU A 89 -0.16 2.38 -9.75
CA LEU A 89 -0.04 3.79 -10.09
C LEU A 89 0.29 3.99 -11.57
N GLU A 90 1.26 3.25 -12.10
CA GLU A 90 1.64 3.31 -13.52
C GLU A 90 0.47 2.93 -14.43
N GLU A 91 -0.25 1.87 -14.10
CA GLU A 91 -1.38 1.40 -14.90
C GLU A 91 -2.57 2.36 -14.84
N ARG A 92 -2.89 2.90 -13.66
CA ARG A 92 -3.92 3.94 -13.51
C ARG A 92 -3.58 5.17 -14.36
N ASP A 93 -2.34 5.63 -14.31
CA ASP A 93 -1.88 6.78 -15.10
C ASP A 93 -1.87 6.50 -16.60
N ARG A 94 -1.51 5.27 -17.00
CA ARG A 94 -1.55 4.84 -18.40
C ARG A 94 -2.98 4.84 -18.96
N ARG A 95 -3.96 4.44 -18.15
CA ARG A 95 -5.39 4.38 -18.53
C ARG A 95 -6.11 5.73 -18.35
N GLY A 96 -5.52 6.70 -17.67
CA GLY A 96 -6.16 7.98 -17.34
C GLY A 96 -7.38 7.82 -16.40
N ILE A 97 -7.36 6.81 -15.50
CA ILE A 97 -8.46 6.54 -14.57
C ILE A 97 -8.40 7.54 -13.42
N SER A 98 -9.46 8.31 -13.23
CA SER A 98 -9.53 9.42 -12.27
C SER A 98 -10.45 9.15 -11.06
N ASP A 99 -11.18 8.04 -11.05
CA ASP A 99 -12.15 7.67 -10.01
C ASP A 99 -11.70 6.52 -9.11
N ILE A 100 -10.42 6.13 -9.19
CA ILE A 100 -9.76 5.16 -8.31
C ILE A 100 -8.70 5.86 -7.46
N TYR A 101 -8.82 5.72 -6.14
CA TYR A 101 -7.85 6.21 -5.16
C TYR A 101 -6.98 5.05 -4.67
N ILE A 102 -5.66 5.25 -4.59
CA ILE A 102 -4.73 4.21 -4.10
C ILE A 102 -4.18 4.63 -2.75
N LEU A 103 -4.49 3.86 -1.71
CA LEU A 103 -4.07 4.09 -0.34
C LEU A 103 -3.03 3.03 0.07
N ARG A 104 -1.86 3.47 0.54
CA ARG A 104 -0.76 2.57 0.87
C ARG A 104 -0.56 2.45 2.37
N PHE A 105 -0.66 1.22 2.91
CA PHE A 105 -0.32 0.90 4.29
C PHE A 105 1.17 0.61 4.42
N GLU A 106 1.88 1.44 5.17
CA GLU A 106 3.32 1.28 5.45
C GLU A 106 3.59 0.57 6.78
N GLN A 107 2.61 0.57 7.68
CA GLN A 107 2.66 -0.12 8.96
C GLN A 107 1.47 -1.06 9.10
N PHE A 108 1.73 -2.34 9.37
CA PHE A 108 0.68 -3.30 9.70
C PHE A 108 0.47 -3.37 11.21
N TYR A 109 1.55 -3.52 11.96
CA TYR A 109 1.46 -3.68 13.40
C TYR A 109 2.31 -2.63 14.15
N PRO A 110 1.79 -2.03 15.22
CA PRO A 110 0.36 -2.01 15.59
C PRO A 110 -0.50 -1.45 14.45
N PHE A 111 -1.71 -2.01 14.27
CA PHE A 111 -2.59 -1.56 13.19
C PHE A 111 -2.89 -0.06 13.32
N PRO A 112 -2.72 0.74 12.26
CA PRO A 112 -2.85 2.20 12.32
C PRO A 112 -4.33 2.64 12.26
N ALA A 113 -5.14 2.19 13.22
CA ALA A 113 -6.59 2.34 13.23
C ALA A 113 -7.03 3.80 13.04
N ILE A 114 -6.44 4.74 13.79
CA ILE A 114 -6.81 6.16 13.74
C ILE A 114 -6.53 6.74 12.34
N SER A 115 -5.36 6.45 11.77
CA SER A 115 -4.99 6.93 10.44
C SER A 115 -5.88 6.29 9.36
N ALA A 116 -6.18 5.00 9.48
CA ALA A 116 -7.05 4.30 8.54
C ALA A 116 -8.49 4.85 8.57
N VAL A 117 -9.06 5.06 9.76
CA VAL A 117 -10.39 5.68 9.92
C VAL A 117 -10.42 7.05 9.27
N LYS A 118 -9.44 7.92 9.60
CA LYS A 118 -9.38 9.28 9.08
C LYS A 118 -9.32 9.34 7.55
N GLU A 119 -8.52 8.48 6.94
CA GLU A 119 -8.37 8.49 5.47
C GLU A 119 -9.56 7.84 4.76
N LEU A 120 -10.06 6.71 5.26
CA LEU A 120 -11.14 5.98 4.59
C LEU A 120 -12.52 6.65 4.78
N GLU A 121 -12.72 7.44 5.83
CA GLU A 121 -13.97 8.19 6.05
C GLU A 121 -14.29 9.14 4.88
N ARG A 122 -13.28 9.64 4.18
CA ARG A 122 -13.42 10.47 2.98
C ARG A 122 -14.18 9.76 1.86
N PHE A 123 -14.08 8.42 1.81
CA PHE A 123 -14.53 7.57 0.70
C PHE A 123 -15.57 6.53 1.12
N LYS A 124 -16.35 6.79 2.15
CA LYS A 124 -17.27 5.79 2.75
C LYS A 124 -18.30 5.17 1.78
N ASN A 125 -18.54 5.80 0.63
CA ASN A 125 -19.46 5.29 -0.38
C ASN A 125 -18.74 4.55 -1.53
N ALA A 126 -17.42 4.49 -1.53
CA ALA A 126 -16.63 3.82 -2.55
C ALA A 126 -16.52 2.30 -2.29
N GLU A 127 -16.28 1.54 -3.34
CA GLU A 127 -15.86 0.16 -3.21
C GLU A 127 -14.50 0.10 -2.50
N MET A 128 -14.37 -0.75 -1.49
CA MET A 128 -13.14 -0.93 -0.73
C MET A 128 -12.43 -2.22 -1.16
N VAL A 129 -11.20 -2.10 -1.60
CA VAL A 129 -10.41 -3.20 -2.15
C VAL A 129 -9.09 -3.30 -1.41
N TRP A 130 -8.67 -4.52 -1.06
CA TRP A 130 -7.31 -4.84 -0.66
C TRP A 130 -6.60 -5.54 -1.81
N CYS A 131 -5.47 -4.98 -2.26
CA CYS A 131 -4.66 -5.53 -3.33
C CYS A 131 -3.27 -5.92 -2.82
N GLN A 132 -2.83 -7.14 -3.09
CA GLN A 132 -1.48 -7.63 -2.77
C GLN A 132 -0.93 -8.56 -3.83
N GLU A 133 0.40 -8.65 -3.92
CA GLU A 133 1.09 -9.55 -4.87
C GLU A 133 1.17 -11.00 -4.37
N GLU A 134 1.17 -11.17 -3.06
CA GLU A 134 1.23 -12.49 -2.42
C GLU A 134 -0.07 -13.27 -2.64
N PRO A 135 0.00 -14.62 -2.63
CA PRO A 135 -1.19 -15.45 -2.64
C PRO A 135 -2.17 -15.11 -1.50
N LYS A 136 -3.46 -15.35 -1.70
CA LYS A 136 -4.51 -15.00 -0.74
C LYS A 136 -4.28 -15.55 0.68
N ASN A 137 -3.68 -16.73 0.79
CA ASN A 137 -3.34 -17.37 2.07
C ASN A 137 -2.00 -16.92 2.66
N GLN A 138 -1.37 -15.90 2.06
CA GLN A 138 -0.07 -15.35 2.49
C GLN A 138 -0.12 -13.81 2.48
N GLY A 139 0.99 -13.16 2.84
CA GLY A 139 1.05 -11.70 2.88
C GLY A 139 0.18 -11.11 3.98
N GLY A 140 -0.31 -9.90 3.73
CA GLY A 140 -1.04 -9.09 4.70
C GLY A 140 -2.53 -9.38 4.82
N TRP A 141 -3.15 -10.08 3.87
CA TRP A 141 -4.60 -10.19 3.76
C TRP A 141 -5.30 -10.66 5.03
N SER A 142 -4.88 -11.82 5.57
CA SER A 142 -5.52 -12.39 6.76
C SER A 142 -5.44 -11.53 8.03
N PHE A 143 -4.43 -10.65 8.09
CA PHE A 143 -4.30 -9.66 9.15
C PHE A 143 -5.11 -8.40 8.85
N MET A 144 -5.08 -7.93 7.61
CA MET A 144 -5.71 -6.67 7.22
C MET A 144 -7.23 -6.77 7.12
N GLU A 145 -7.76 -7.91 6.64
CA GLU A 145 -9.20 -8.11 6.44
C GLU A 145 -10.02 -7.76 7.68
N PRO A 146 -9.83 -8.39 8.87
CA PRO A 146 -10.64 -8.10 10.05
C PRO A 146 -10.42 -6.66 10.58
N ASN A 147 -9.21 -6.13 10.46
CA ASN A 147 -8.91 -4.77 10.87
C ASN A 147 -9.61 -3.74 9.96
N LEU A 148 -9.63 -3.98 8.66
CA LEU A 148 -10.33 -3.13 7.71
C LEU A 148 -11.85 -3.23 7.87
N GLU A 149 -12.41 -4.42 8.11
CA GLU A 149 -13.84 -4.58 8.44
C GLU A 149 -14.22 -3.74 9.66
N TRP A 150 -13.37 -3.76 10.70
CA TRP A 150 -13.58 -2.92 11.86
C TRP A 150 -13.57 -1.42 11.51
N VAL A 151 -12.61 -0.96 10.68
CA VAL A 151 -12.55 0.43 10.21
C VAL A 151 -13.81 0.81 9.43
N LEU A 152 -14.22 -0.03 8.48
CA LEU A 152 -15.39 0.22 7.63
C LEU A 152 -16.67 0.34 8.46
N SER A 153 -16.81 -0.51 9.48
CA SER A 153 -17.92 -0.43 10.43
C SER A 153 -17.90 0.89 11.21
N ARG A 154 -16.73 1.38 11.63
CA ARG A 154 -16.59 2.64 12.39
C ARG A 154 -16.96 3.88 11.59
N ILE A 155 -16.68 3.89 10.30
CA ILE A 155 -17.01 5.02 9.42
C ILE A 155 -18.40 4.91 8.79
N ASN A 156 -19.16 3.87 9.11
CA ASN A 156 -20.43 3.54 8.47
C ASN A 156 -20.30 3.50 6.93
N ALA A 157 -19.29 2.78 6.45
CA ALA A 157 -19.06 2.61 5.03
C ALA A 157 -20.18 1.80 4.37
N ALA A 158 -20.46 2.08 3.10
CA ALA A 158 -21.40 1.29 2.30
C ALA A 158 -20.94 -0.16 2.11
N ALA A 159 -19.64 -0.37 2.00
CA ALA A 159 -19.02 -1.69 1.98
C ALA A 159 -18.76 -2.16 3.42
N SER A 160 -19.32 -3.29 3.83
CA SER A 160 -19.09 -3.88 5.17
C SER A 160 -17.72 -4.56 5.30
N ARG A 161 -17.15 -4.99 4.18
CA ARG A 161 -15.82 -5.64 4.13
C ARG A 161 -15.08 -5.31 2.84
N PRO A 162 -13.74 -5.32 2.85
CA PRO A 162 -12.96 -5.09 1.65
C PRO A 162 -13.03 -6.30 0.70
N ARG A 163 -13.06 -6.05 -0.60
CA ARG A 163 -12.87 -7.09 -1.62
C ARG A 163 -11.37 -7.38 -1.77
N TYR A 164 -11.02 -8.64 -1.84
CA TYR A 164 -9.66 -9.07 -2.12
C TYR A 164 -9.38 -9.07 -3.63
N ILE A 165 -8.27 -8.46 -4.02
CA ILE A 165 -7.66 -8.59 -5.35
C ILE A 165 -6.23 -9.08 -5.16
N GLY A 166 -5.86 -10.14 -5.86
CA GLY A 166 -4.52 -10.73 -5.76
C GLY A 166 -4.49 -12.15 -6.29
N ARG A 167 -3.37 -12.81 -6.08
CA ARG A 167 -3.19 -14.18 -6.54
C ARG A 167 -4.04 -15.16 -5.75
N ALA A 168 -4.46 -16.23 -6.40
CA ALA A 168 -5.13 -17.35 -5.74
C ALA A 168 -4.25 -17.96 -4.66
N SER A 169 -4.87 -18.64 -3.69
CA SER A 169 -4.14 -19.39 -2.64
C SER A 169 -3.15 -20.37 -3.25
N SER A 170 -1.97 -20.43 -2.69
CA SER A 170 -0.87 -21.28 -3.18
C SER A 170 -0.05 -21.83 -2.02
N ALA A 171 0.49 -23.02 -2.18
CA ALA A 171 1.45 -23.60 -1.24
C ALA A 171 2.85 -22.95 -1.36
N SER A 172 3.17 -22.38 -2.53
CA SER A 172 4.44 -21.71 -2.79
C SER A 172 4.30 -20.20 -2.71
N PRO A 173 5.23 -19.47 -2.07
CA PRO A 173 5.20 -18.00 -2.02
C PRO A 173 5.53 -17.33 -3.35
N ALA A 174 6.14 -18.05 -4.29
CA ALA A 174 6.53 -17.56 -5.61
C ALA A 174 6.19 -18.58 -6.71
N THR A 175 5.95 -18.06 -7.90
CA THR A 175 5.51 -18.87 -9.05
C THR A 175 6.62 -19.74 -9.67
N GLY A 176 7.89 -19.47 -9.37
CA GLY A 176 9.05 -20.15 -9.94
C GLY A 176 9.34 -19.83 -11.42
N LEU A 177 8.32 -19.55 -12.23
CA LEU A 177 8.45 -19.19 -13.64
C LEU A 177 8.14 -17.71 -13.88
N ALA A 178 9.03 -17.02 -14.60
CA ALA A 178 8.86 -15.59 -14.91
C ALA A 178 7.61 -15.31 -15.76
N SER A 179 7.26 -16.18 -16.70
CA SER A 179 6.05 -16.05 -17.53
C SER A 179 4.79 -16.14 -16.68
N THR A 180 4.70 -17.11 -15.77
CA THR A 180 3.57 -17.26 -14.85
C THR A 180 3.46 -16.05 -13.93
N HIS A 181 4.60 -15.55 -13.41
CA HIS A 181 4.64 -14.33 -12.60
C HIS A 181 4.06 -13.14 -13.36
N LYS A 182 4.52 -12.93 -14.60
CA LYS A 182 4.05 -11.82 -15.44
C LYS A 182 2.55 -11.88 -15.68
N ASN A 183 2.04 -13.04 -16.11
CA ASN A 183 0.61 -13.23 -16.38
C ASN A 183 -0.26 -12.98 -15.14
N GLN A 184 0.17 -13.46 -13.97
CA GLN A 184 -0.55 -13.22 -12.71
C GLN A 184 -0.51 -11.76 -12.27
N GLN A 185 0.62 -11.08 -12.49
CA GLN A 185 0.74 -9.66 -12.18
C GLN A 185 -0.14 -8.81 -13.09
N GLU A 186 -0.16 -9.10 -14.39
CA GLU A 186 -1.04 -8.45 -15.35
C GLU A 186 -2.53 -8.67 -15.02
N ALA A 187 -2.90 -9.89 -14.64
CA ALA A 187 -4.28 -10.20 -14.25
C ALA A 187 -4.71 -9.40 -13.02
N LEU A 188 -3.86 -9.36 -11.99
CA LEU A 188 -4.09 -8.61 -10.74
C LEU A 188 -4.28 -7.11 -10.99
N ILE A 189 -3.45 -6.51 -11.85
CA ILE A 189 -3.48 -5.08 -12.15
C ILE A 189 -4.70 -4.73 -13.02
N ASN A 190 -5.18 -5.67 -13.83
CA ASN A 190 -6.32 -5.45 -14.72
C ASN A 190 -7.68 -5.59 -14.02
N GLU A 191 -7.76 -6.23 -12.86
CA GLU A 191 -8.98 -6.45 -12.07
C GLU A 191 -9.43 -5.18 -11.33
#